data_a36e989cd8745b0d8b60702165fd0c9d
#
_entry.id   a36e989cd8745b0d8b60702165fd0c9d
#
_cell.length_a   1.000
_cell.length_b   1.000
_cell.length_c   1.000
_cell.angle_alpha   90.00
_cell.angle_beta   90.00
_cell.angle_gamma   90.00
#
_symmetry.space_group_name_H-M   'P 1'
#
loop_
_entity.id
_entity.type
_entity.pdbx_description
1 polymer ?
#
loop_
_entity_poly.entity_id
_entity_poly.type
_entity_poly.pdbx_seq_one_letter_code
_entity_poly.pdbx_strand_id
1 'polypeptide(L)'
;MTRLTRVSLWAAAAVMSVAVSASDASAQSLGVRAGASVDPDQFYFGGHYETAPLAEHVHFRPNLELGVGNDLTTVAVNLEVVYKAPLRRQPWTFYGGGGPAINFYDTDRGSDTEGGFNILGGLEHDKGLFFEVKFGLIDSPDLKFGIGYVFGK
;
A
#
# COMPACT_ATOMS: atom_id res chain seq x y z
N MET A 1 4.64 19.68 -17.72
CA MET A 1 5.02 18.39 -17.10
C MET A 1 6.53 18.29 -17.10
N THR A 2 7.14 18.44 -15.97
CA THR A 2 8.59 18.35 -15.78
C THR A 2 9.07 16.90 -16.00
N ARG A 3 10.34 16.72 -16.35
CA ARG A 3 10.93 15.39 -16.64
C ARG A 3 10.79 14.39 -15.47
N LEU A 4 10.74 14.86 -14.24
CA LEU A 4 10.57 14.06 -13.01
C LEU A 4 9.19 13.42 -12.92
N THR A 5 8.12 14.13 -13.30
CA THR A 5 6.75 13.57 -13.33
C THR A 5 6.64 12.39 -14.32
N ARG A 6 7.43 12.42 -15.39
CA ARG A 6 7.46 11.32 -16.36
C ARG A 6 8.19 10.09 -15.84
N VAL A 7 9.28 10.26 -15.11
CA VAL A 7 10.04 9.14 -14.53
C VAL A 7 9.22 8.44 -13.44
N SER A 8 8.52 9.21 -12.60
CA SER A 8 7.66 8.64 -11.55
C SER A 8 6.47 7.86 -12.11
N LEU A 9 5.87 8.34 -13.20
CA LEU A 9 4.79 7.64 -13.91
C LEU A 9 5.26 6.33 -14.57
N TRP A 10 6.48 6.31 -15.12
CA TRP A 10 7.05 5.11 -15.74
C TRP A 10 7.46 4.06 -14.69
N ALA A 11 7.98 4.48 -13.54
CA ALA A 11 8.29 3.59 -12.42
C ALA A 11 7.00 2.99 -11.83
N ALA A 12 5.94 3.77 -11.69
CA ALA A 12 4.63 3.29 -11.26
C ALA A 12 4.01 2.31 -12.26
N ALA A 13 4.13 2.57 -13.56
CA ALA A 13 3.66 1.68 -14.62
C ALA A 13 4.46 0.37 -14.67
N ALA A 14 5.76 0.41 -14.39
CA ALA A 14 6.62 -0.78 -14.35
C ALA A 14 6.29 -1.70 -13.17
N VAL A 15 5.98 -1.15 -12.00
CA VAL A 15 5.55 -1.94 -10.83
C VAL A 15 4.17 -2.59 -11.07
N MET A 16 3.26 -1.87 -11.73
CA MET A 16 1.95 -2.43 -12.11
C MET A 16 2.05 -3.52 -13.19
N SER A 17 2.97 -3.40 -14.14
CA SER A 17 3.12 -4.39 -15.22
C SER A 17 3.72 -5.72 -14.74
N VAL A 18 4.54 -5.72 -13.71
CA VAL A 18 5.04 -6.96 -13.09
C VAL A 18 3.91 -7.74 -12.37
N ALA A 19 2.92 -7.02 -11.83
CA ALA A 19 1.78 -7.64 -11.15
C ALA A 19 0.81 -8.36 -12.12
N VAL A 20 0.73 -7.93 -13.38
CA VAL A 20 -0.20 -8.47 -14.38
C VAL A 20 0.31 -9.75 -15.05
N SER A 21 1.62 -10.04 -14.98
CA SER A 21 2.22 -11.20 -15.66
C SER A 21 2.14 -12.52 -14.89
N ALA A 22 1.60 -12.52 -13.66
CA ALA A 22 1.49 -13.72 -12.83
C ALA A 22 0.06 -14.28 -12.89
N SER A 23 -0.30 -14.83 -14.03
CA SER A 23 -1.59 -15.49 -14.23
C SER A 23 -1.52 -16.98 -13.94
N ASP A 24 -1.26 -17.33 -12.70
CA ASP A 24 -1.60 -18.66 -12.17
C ASP A 24 -1.83 -18.51 -10.68
N ALA A 25 -3.10 -18.36 -10.26
CA ALA A 25 -3.48 -19.02 -9.05
C ALA A 25 -4.54 -18.37 -8.17
N SER A 26 -5.34 -19.18 -7.67
CA SER A 26 -6.32 -19.05 -6.58
C SER A 26 -5.77 -18.58 -5.21
N ALA A 27 -4.54 -18.10 -5.12
CA ALA A 27 -3.93 -17.60 -3.88
C ALA A 27 -3.34 -16.19 -3.99
N GLN A 28 -3.47 -15.56 -5.16
CA GLN A 28 -3.02 -14.20 -5.42
C GLN A 28 -4.22 -13.27 -5.51
N SER A 29 -4.09 -12.05 -5.03
CA SER A 29 -5.20 -11.10 -5.06
C SER A 29 -4.74 -9.67 -5.37
N LEU A 30 -5.65 -8.93 -5.99
CA LEU A 30 -5.53 -7.49 -6.21
C LEU A 30 -6.49 -6.78 -5.27
N GLY A 31 -6.10 -5.63 -4.78
CA GLY A 31 -6.96 -4.81 -3.95
C GLY A 31 -6.80 -3.33 -4.24
N VAL A 32 -7.82 -2.59 -3.89
CA VAL A 32 -7.83 -1.13 -3.92
C VAL A 32 -8.00 -0.58 -2.51
N ARG A 33 -7.46 0.60 -2.27
CA ARG A 33 -7.53 1.26 -0.97
C ARG A 33 -7.70 2.75 -1.11
N ALA A 34 -8.30 3.36 -0.10
CA ALA A 34 -8.37 4.79 0.06
C ALA A 34 -8.33 5.13 1.55
N GLY A 35 -7.90 6.33 1.89
CA GLY A 35 -7.80 6.72 3.29
C GLY A 35 -7.28 8.12 3.49
N ALA A 36 -6.86 8.38 4.71
CA ALA A 36 -6.26 9.64 5.12
C ALA A 36 -4.96 9.41 5.87
N SER A 37 -4.04 10.33 5.74
CA SER A 37 -2.79 10.38 6.51
C SER A 37 -2.71 11.64 7.35
N VAL A 38 -1.93 11.54 8.42
CA VAL A 38 -1.56 12.63 9.30
C VAL A 38 -0.06 12.81 9.22
N ASP A 39 0.37 14.05 9.10
CA ASP A 39 1.75 14.48 8.95
C ASP A 39 2.52 13.72 7.83
N PRO A 40 2.27 14.08 6.56
CA PRO A 40 1.41 15.18 6.09
C PRO A 40 -0.08 14.81 6.03
N ASP A 41 -0.93 15.83 6.23
CA ASP A 41 -2.38 15.69 6.09
C ASP A 41 -2.75 15.54 4.62
N GLN A 42 -3.14 14.34 4.23
CA GLN A 42 -3.51 14.00 2.86
C GLN A 42 -4.65 12.99 2.82
N PHE A 43 -5.45 13.05 1.77
CA PHE A 43 -6.22 11.90 1.32
C PHE A 43 -5.37 11.08 0.36
N TYR A 44 -5.43 9.76 0.47
CA TYR A 44 -4.74 8.88 -0.46
C TYR A 44 -5.65 7.81 -1.02
N PHE A 45 -5.30 7.34 -2.19
CA PHE A 45 -5.89 6.15 -2.82
C PHE A 45 -4.78 5.35 -3.49
N GLY A 46 -5.02 4.07 -3.67
CA GLY A 46 -4.00 3.21 -4.26
C GLY A 46 -4.48 1.80 -4.51
N GLY A 47 -3.54 0.98 -4.92
CA GLY A 47 -3.75 -0.44 -5.17
C GLY A 47 -2.63 -1.28 -4.58
N HIS A 48 -2.93 -2.53 -4.30
CA HIS A 48 -1.95 -3.51 -3.87
C HIS A 48 -2.14 -4.84 -4.58
N TYR A 49 -1.05 -5.55 -4.68
CA TYR A 49 -1.03 -6.94 -5.07
C TYR A 49 -0.58 -7.76 -3.88
N GLU A 50 -1.22 -8.89 -3.63
CA GLU A 50 -0.82 -9.82 -2.59
C GLU A 50 -0.41 -11.13 -3.25
N THR A 51 0.79 -11.61 -2.93
CA THR A 51 1.31 -12.87 -3.46
C THR A 51 0.62 -14.07 -2.82
N ALA A 52 0.77 -15.23 -3.45
CA ALA A 52 0.58 -16.50 -2.75
C ALA A 52 1.43 -16.52 -1.46
N PRO A 53 1.05 -17.31 -0.44
CA PRO A 53 1.82 -17.40 0.79
C PRO A 53 3.28 -17.78 0.52
N LEU A 54 4.22 -16.97 1.04
CA LEU A 54 5.66 -17.26 0.99
C LEU A 54 6.05 -18.28 2.06
N ALA A 55 5.31 -18.27 3.16
CA ALA A 55 5.39 -19.21 4.27
C ALA A 55 4.00 -19.30 4.90
N GLU A 56 3.79 -20.17 5.87
CA GLU A 56 2.51 -20.29 6.55
C GLU A 56 2.03 -18.92 7.08
N HIS A 57 0.89 -18.45 6.56
CA HIS A 57 0.29 -17.15 6.88
C HIS A 57 1.09 -15.90 6.48
N VAL A 58 2.22 -16.02 5.79
CA VAL A 58 3.07 -14.90 5.41
C VAL A 58 2.91 -14.58 3.93
N HIS A 59 2.57 -13.33 3.61
CA HIS A 59 2.38 -12.83 2.26
C HIS A 59 3.25 -11.61 1.98
N PHE A 60 3.72 -11.46 0.75
CA PHE A 60 4.32 -10.23 0.28
C PHE A 60 3.24 -9.38 -0.39
N ARG A 61 3.18 -8.10 -0.03
CA ARG A 61 2.12 -7.20 -0.46
C ARG A 61 2.67 -5.84 -0.92
N PRO A 62 3.25 -5.78 -2.12
CA PRO A 62 3.62 -4.51 -2.71
C PRO A 62 2.38 -3.65 -2.98
N ASN A 63 2.48 -2.36 -2.73
CA ASN A 63 1.41 -1.42 -3.00
C ASN A 63 1.90 -0.07 -3.49
N LEU A 64 1.05 0.61 -4.23
CA LEU A 64 1.25 1.94 -4.76
C LEU A 64 0.12 2.84 -4.25
N GLU A 65 0.49 3.98 -3.69
CA GLU A 65 -0.45 4.95 -3.16
C GLU A 65 -0.16 6.34 -3.74
N LEU A 66 -1.22 7.07 -4.05
CA LEU A 66 -1.19 8.47 -4.44
C LEU A 66 -1.88 9.29 -3.35
N GLY A 67 -1.12 10.13 -2.68
CA GLY A 67 -1.61 11.08 -1.68
C GLY A 67 -1.77 12.48 -2.26
N VAL A 68 -2.87 13.14 -1.89
CA VAL A 68 -3.18 14.50 -2.29
C VAL A 68 -3.53 15.30 -1.06
N GLY A 69 -2.79 16.37 -0.81
CA GLY A 69 -2.99 17.32 0.29
C GLY A 69 -2.90 18.76 -0.20
N ASN A 70 -2.90 19.69 0.74
CA ASN A 70 -2.70 21.10 0.43
C ASN A 70 -1.25 21.33 -0.06
N ASP A 71 -1.10 21.71 -1.32
CA ASP A 71 0.17 22.02 -1.99
C ASP A 71 1.21 20.87 -1.97
N LEU A 72 0.77 19.64 -1.71
CA LEU A 72 1.62 18.45 -1.66
C LEU A 72 0.93 17.25 -2.33
N THR A 73 1.62 16.67 -3.30
CA THR A 73 1.26 15.39 -3.89
C THR A 73 2.34 14.34 -3.54
N THR A 74 1.93 13.18 -3.11
CA THR A 74 2.84 12.09 -2.75
C THR A 74 2.54 10.87 -3.58
N VAL A 75 3.58 10.26 -4.17
CA VAL A 75 3.51 8.90 -4.72
C VAL A 75 4.34 8.00 -3.81
N ALA A 76 3.71 7.01 -3.20
CA ALA A 76 4.38 6.07 -2.32
C ALA A 76 4.38 4.66 -2.92
N VAL A 77 5.56 4.06 -2.98
CA VAL A 77 5.76 2.64 -3.29
C VAL A 77 6.13 1.93 -2.02
N ASN A 78 5.30 0.99 -1.56
CA ASN A 78 5.53 0.24 -0.33
C ASN A 78 5.76 -1.24 -0.65
N LEU A 79 6.76 -1.84 -0.03
CA LEU A 79 7.09 -3.25 -0.14
C LEU A 79 6.85 -3.90 1.22
N GLU A 80 5.65 -4.41 1.44
CA GLU A 80 5.19 -4.89 2.74
C GLU A 80 5.21 -6.42 2.80
N VAL A 81 5.56 -6.95 3.96
CA VAL A 81 5.36 -8.35 4.33
C VAL A 81 4.32 -8.37 5.43
N VAL A 82 3.29 -9.17 5.27
CA VAL A 82 2.17 -9.28 6.21
C VAL A 82 1.98 -10.71 6.68
N TYR A 83 1.70 -10.86 7.96
CA TYR A 83 1.25 -12.10 8.58
C TYR A 83 -0.25 -12.05 8.77
N LYS A 84 -0.98 -13.07 8.32
CA LYS A 84 -2.44 -13.18 8.40
C LYS A 84 -2.86 -14.22 9.42
N ALA A 85 -3.66 -13.80 10.42
CA ALA A 85 -4.20 -14.66 11.46
C ALA A 85 -5.73 -14.72 11.37
N PRO A 86 -6.32 -15.76 10.78
CA PRO A 86 -7.77 -15.93 10.75
C PRO A 86 -8.36 -16.00 12.15
N LEU A 87 -9.40 -15.23 12.40
CA LEU A 87 -10.12 -15.25 13.68
C LEU A 87 -11.07 -16.44 13.73
N ARG A 88 -10.97 -17.23 14.79
CA ARG A 88 -11.79 -18.44 14.95
C ARG A 88 -13.28 -18.09 14.98
N ARG A 89 -14.07 -18.77 14.17
CA ARG A 89 -15.54 -18.65 14.09
C ARG A 89 -16.03 -17.26 13.67
N GLN A 90 -15.19 -16.47 13.00
CA GLN A 90 -15.54 -15.15 12.48
C GLN A 90 -15.08 -15.00 11.03
N PRO A 91 -15.81 -14.24 10.20
CA PRO A 91 -15.44 -14.01 8.81
C PRO A 91 -14.34 -12.95 8.66
N TRP A 92 -13.52 -12.75 9.68
CA TRP A 92 -12.46 -11.75 9.75
C TRP A 92 -11.10 -12.40 9.94
N THR A 93 -10.13 -11.85 9.25
CA THR A 93 -8.71 -12.16 9.40
C THR A 93 -8.00 -10.94 9.92
N PHE A 94 -7.33 -11.05 11.07
CA PHE A 94 -6.39 -10.05 11.52
C PHE A 94 -5.10 -10.18 10.71
N TYR A 95 -4.49 -9.06 10.33
CA TYR A 95 -3.16 -9.07 9.75
C TYR A 95 -2.29 -7.97 10.32
N GLY A 96 -0.99 -8.21 10.32
CA GLY A 96 0.00 -7.23 10.74
C GLY A 96 1.30 -7.46 9.99
N GLY A 97 2.07 -6.41 9.85
CA GLY A 97 3.32 -6.50 9.13
C GLY A 97 4.03 -5.17 8.99
N GLY A 98 4.88 -5.08 7.99
CA GLY A 98 5.61 -3.85 7.68
C GLY A 98 6.56 -4.05 6.52
N GLY A 99 7.27 -2.99 6.19
CA GLY A 99 8.26 -3.00 5.13
C GLY A 99 8.74 -1.63 4.73
N PRO A 100 9.78 -1.59 3.88
CA PRO A 100 10.31 -0.34 3.36
C PRO A 100 9.34 0.35 2.41
N ALA A 101 9.46 1.66 2.35
CA ALA A 101 8.72 2.54 1.47
C ALA A 101 9.66 3.50 0.74
N ILE A 102 9.26 3.91 -0.45
CA ILE A 102 9.87 5.02 -1.18
C ILE A 102 8.75 6.03 -1.44
N ASN A 103 8.94 7.24 -0.93
CA ASN A 103 7.99 8.32 -1.03
C ASN A 103 8.55 9.41 -1.96
N PHE A 104 7.79 9.76 -2.99
CA PHE A 104 8.08 10.84 -3.91
C PHE A 104 7.13 11.98 -3.59
N TYR A 105 7.67 13.07 -3.06
CA TYR A 105 6.93 14.27 -2.71
C TYR A 105 7.07 15.31 -3.81
N ASP A 106 5.96 15.88 -4.23
CA ASP A 106 5.92 16.97 -5.21
C ASP A 106 5.12 18.14 -4.65
N THR A 107 5.78 19.31 -4.62
CA THR A 107 5.21 20.57 -4.16
C THR A 107 5.46 21.66 -5.20
N ASP A 108 4.79 22.81 -5.08
CA ASP A 108 5.02 23.97 -5.93
C ASP A 108 6.46 24.51 -5.85
N ARG A 109 7.21 24.15 -4.81
CA ARG A 109 8.60 24.59 -4.57
C ARG A 109 9.65 23.60 -5.04
N GLY A 110 9.26 22.39 -5.41
CA GLY A 110 10.16 21.33 -5.86
C GLY A 110 9.69 19.96 -5.45
N SER A 111 10.46 18.96 -5.87
CA SER A 111 10.20 17.55 -5.58
C SER A 111 11.33 16.96 -4.75
N ASP A 112 10.98 16.06 -3.85
CA ASP A 112 11.90 15.33 -2.99
C ASP A 112 11.58 13.82 -3.00
N THR A 113 12.57 13.00 -2.65
CA THR A 113 12.42 11.54 -2.58
C THR A 113 13.01 11.04 -1.28
N GLU A 114 12.19 10.37 -0.50
CA GLU A 114 12.58 9.86 0.81
C GLU A 114 12.35 8.35 0.91
N GLY A 115 13.28 7.65 1.53
CA GLY A 115 13.14 6.26 1.90
C GLY A 115 12.59 6.15 3.31
N GLY A 116 11.52 5.38 3.50
CA GLY A 116 10.87 5.21 4.78
C GLY A 116 10.66 3.74 5.15
N PHE A 117 10.07 3.52 6.31
CA PHE A 117 9.64 2.21 6.78
C PHE A 117 8.29 2.33 7.46
N ASN A 118 7.38 1.41 7.15
CA ASN A 118 6.05 1.36 7.73
C ASN A 118 5.83 0.09 8.54
N ILE A 119 5.10 0.20 9.63
CA ILE A 119 4.44 -0.93 10.29
C ILE A 119 2.94 -0.77 10.14
N LEU A 120 2.22 -1.87 10.05
CA LEU A 120 0.79 -1.85 9.79
C LEU A 120 0.06 -2.97 10.50
N GLY A 121 -1.22 -2.73 10.74
CA GLY A 121 -2.15 -3.73 11.21
C GLY A 121 -3.54 -3.48 10.64
N GLY A 122 -4.32 -4.53 10.50
CA GLY A 122 -5.64 -4.40 9.92
C GLY A 122 -6.52 -5.62 10.14
N LEU A 123 -7.75 -5.49 9.68
CA LEU A 123 -8.77 -6.53 9.66
C LEU A 123 -9.30 -6.65 8.23
N GLU A 124 -9.37 -7.87 7.74
CA GLU A 124 -9.87 -8.20 6.41
C GLU A 124 -11.02 -9.19 6.53
N HIS A 125 -12.14 -8.85 5.91
CA HIS A 125 -13.33 -9.70 5.85
C HIS A 125 -13.23 -10.70 4.70
N ASP A 126 -13.79 -11.90 4.85
CA ASP A 126 -13.79 -12.95 3.80
C ASP A 126 -14.39 -12.51 2.46
N LYS A 127 -15.26 -11.49 2.48
CA LYS A 127 -15.81 -10.86 1.26
C LYS A 127 -14.91 -9.81 0.62
N GLY A 128 -13.71 -9.57 1.17
CA GLY A 128 -12.71 -8.68 0.61
C GLY A 128 -12.62 -7.28 1.23
N LEU A 129 -13.60 -6.82 2.01
CA LEU A 129 -13.51 -5.54 2.70
C LEU A 129 -12.38 -5.58 3.75
N PHE A 130 -11.55 -4.53 3.83
CA PHE A 130 -10.53 -4.42 4.87
C PHE A 130 -10.42 -3.02 5.44
N PHE A 131 -9.91 -2.96 6.68
CA PHE A 131 -9.52 -1.75 7.40
C PHE A 131 -8.07 -1.86 7.81
N GLU A 132 -7.31 -0.78 7.69
CA GLU A 132 -5.88 -0.78 7.95
C GLU A 132 -5.42 0.49 8.64
N VAL A 133 -4.49 0.34 9.57
CA VAL A 133 -3.75 1.45 10.18
C VAL A 133 -2.26 1.21 9.92
N LYS A 134 -1.57 2.24 9.43
CA LYS A 134 -0.11 2.23 9.24
C LYS A 134 0.54 3.31 10.08
N PHE A 135 1.70 2.99 10.61
CA PHE A 135 2.59 3.90 11.31
C PHE A 135 3.89 4.02 10.53
N GLY A 136 4.27 5.24 10.18
CA GLY A 136 5.56 5.54 9.61
C GLY A 136 6.63 5.62 10.69
N LEU A 137 7.75 4.94 10.51
CA LEU A 137 8.86 4.94 11.48
C LEU A 137 10.02 5.83 11.05
N ILE A 138 10.25 6.01 9.76
CA ILE A 138 11.34 6.81 9.19
C ILE A 138 10.79 7.44 7.93
N ASP A 139 10.89 8.76 7.79
CA ASP A 139 10.55 9.53 6.57
C ASP A 139 9.29 9.01 5.80
N SER A 140 8.33 8.52 6.56
CA SER A 140 7.01 8.09 6.11
C SER A 140 5.95 8.87 6.88
N PRO A 141 4.76 9.07 6.33
CA PRO A 141 3.65 9.69 7.06
C PRO A 141 3.42 9.02 8.40
N ASP A 142 3.34 9.80 9.48
CA ASP A 142 3.31 9.31 10.86
C ASP A 142 2.18 8.30 11.10
N LEU A 143 1.01 8.59 10.53
CA LEU A 143 -0.16 7.75 10.72
C LEU A 143 -1.04 7.77 9.47
N LYS A 144 -1.48 6.59 9.03
CA LYS A 144 -2.45 6.43 7.95
C LYS A 144 -3.61 5.54 8.39
N PHE A 145 -4.80 5.94 8.05
CA PHE A 145 -6.00 5.13 8.16
C PHE A 145 -6.53 4.81 6.78
N GLY A 146 -6.79 3.54 6.51
CA GLY A 146 -7.27 3.08 5.23
C GLY A 146 -8.44 2.12 5.31
N ILE A 147 -9.24 2.16 4.28
CA ILE A 147 -10.28 1.18 3.96
C ILE A 147 -10.06 0.73 2.53
N GLY A 148 -10.38 -0.50 2.24
CA GLY A 148 -10.24 -1.01 0.89
C GLY A 148 -10.99 -2.30 0.62
N TYR A 149 -10.78 -2.80 -0.57
CA TYR A 149 -11.43 -4.01 -1.04
C TYR A 149 -10.45 -4.87 -1.83
N VAL A 150 -10.43 -6.17 -1.52
CA VAL A 150 -9.64 -7.20 -2.20
C VAL A 150 -10.55 -7.98 -3.14
N PHE A 151 -10.18 -8.04 -4.41
CA PHE A 151 -10.92 -8.75 -5.44
C PHE A 151 -10.54 -10.24 -5.48
N GLY A 152 -11.49 -11.07 -5.89
CA GLY A 152 -11.25 -12.50 -6.10
C GLY A 152 -11.29 -13.36 -4.84
N LYS A 153 -11.89 -12.85 -3.79
CA LYS A 153 -12.18 -13.63 -2.57
C LYS A 153 -13.55 -14.25 -2.58
#